data_5854737230242390dcb2a7b78e25b22d
#
_entry.id   5854737230242390dcb2a7b78e25b22d
#
_cell.length_a   1.000
_cell.length_b   1.000
_cell.length_c   1.000
_cell.angle_alpha   90.00
_cell.angle_beta   90.00
_cell.angle_gamma   90.00
#
_symmetry.space_group_name_H-M   'P 1'
#
loop_
_entity.id
_entity.type
_entity.pdbx_description
1 polymer ?
#
loop_
_entity_poly.entity_id
_entity_poly.type
_entity_poly.pdbx_seq_one_letter_code
_entity_poly.pdbx_strand_id
1 'polypeptide(L)'
;GGAFAYVGAMQDSFPHALELSKKGYNAFALIYRPGAQTACEDLARAIRFIFDHAGELEVDTDCYSLWGGSAGARMAAWLGSYGAEAFGGGNLPRPGAVIMQYTGLSEYSESDPPTYACVGDRDGIANWRVMQARLEAMQQAGIDTEFHVYSGLGHGFGLGTGTSAEGWINDAVA
;
A
#
# COMPACT_ATOMS: atom_id res chain seq x y z
N GLY A 1 -0.84 -7.27 -5.55
CA GLY A 1 -2.12 -8.00 -5.43
C GLY A 1 -2.05 -9.43 -5.86
N GLY A 2 -3.22 -10.11 -5.92
CA GLY A 2 -3.31 -11.52 -6.32
C GLY A 2 -4.02 -12.39 -5.28
N ALA A 3 -4.92 -11.80 -4.49
CA ALA A 3 -5.80 -12.47 -3.52
C ALA A 3 -5.06 -13.41 -2.53
N PHE A 4 -3.80 -13.13 -2.22
CA PHE A 4 -2.91 -13.98 -1.41
C PHE A 4 -2.65 -15.38 -1.99
N ALA A 5 -2.96 -15.60 -3.24
CA ALA A 5 -2.71 -16.85 -3.96
C ALA A 5 -1.51 -16.75 -4.90
N TYR A 6 -1.28 -15.58 -5.46
CA TYR A 6 -0.15 -15.26 -6.32
C TYR A 6 0.23 -13.77 -6.17
N VAL A 7 1.28 -13.33 -6.85
CA VAL A 7 1.70 -11.91 -6.84
C VAL A 7 1.56 -11.30 -8.22
N GLY A 8 0.67 -10.32 -8.36
CA GLY A 8 0.48 -9.53 -9.57
C GLY A 8 1.56 -8.46 -9.74
N ALA A 9 2.83 -8.85 -9.76
CA ALA A 9 3.97 -7.94 -9.71
C ALA A 9 4.06 -7.03 -10.94
N MET A 10 3.72 -7.55 -12.10
CA MET A 10 3.77 -6.81 -13.38
C MET A 10 2.72 -5.71 -13.46
N GLN A 11 1.65 -5.78 -12.69
CA GLN A 11 0.56 -4.81 -12.68
C GLN A 11 0.62 -3.89 -11.44
N ASP A 12 0.85 -4.47 -10.27
CA ASP A 12 0.68 -3.78 -8.99
C ASP A 12 2.00 -3.39 -8.29
N SER A 13 3.16 -3.79 -8.81
CA SER A 13 4.43 -3.55 -8.11
C SER A 13 5.51 -2.94 -8.98
N PHE A 14 5.97 -3.65 -10.03
CA PHE A 14 7.12 -3.21 -10.81
C PHE A 14 6.91 -1.86 -11.52
N PRO A 15 5.76 -1.57 -12.14
CA PRO A 15 5.53 -0.26 -12.74
C PRO A 15 5.51 0.87 -11.69
N HIS A 16 4.93 0.63 -10.52
CA HIS A 16 4.91 1.59 -9.42
C HIS A 16 6.32 1.88 -8.90
N ALA A 17 7.10 0.83 -8.65
CA ALA A 17 8.49 0.98 -8.21
C ALA A 17 9.34 1.76 -9.23
N LEU A 18 9.14 1.52 -10.52
CA LEU A 18 9.82 2.26 -11.58
C LEU A 18 9.44 3.75 -11.58
N GLU A 19 8.15 4.07 -11.47
CA GLU A 19 7.70 5.47 -11.40
C GLU A 19 8.22 6.19 -10.15
N LEU A 20 8.20 5.53 -9.00
CA LEU A 20 8.77 6.08 -7.76
C LEU A 20 10.28 6.30 -7.88
N SER A 21 11.00 5.37 -8.48
CA SER A 21 12.44 5.50 -8.75
C SER A 21 12.76 6.71 -9.64
N LYS A 22 11.97 6.95 -10.70
CA LYS A 22 12.11 8.14 -11.55
C LYS A 22 11.89 9.45 -10.79
N LYS A 23 11.17 9.41 -9.68
CA LYS A 23 10.91 10.56 -8.80
C LYS A 23 11.97 10.73 -7.70
N GLY A 24 12.99 9.87 -7.67
CA GLY A 24 14.09 9.93 -6.72
C GLY A 24 13.90 9.12 -5.44
N TYR A 25 12.88 8.29 -5.37
CA TYR A 25 12.66 7.38 -4.24
C TYR A 25 13.41 6.05 -4.41
N ASN A 26 13.86 5.48 -3.32
CA ASN A 26 14.27 4.08 -3.29
C ASN A 26 13.03 3.20 -3.16
N ALA A 27 12.71 2.43 -4.18
CA ALA A 27 11.51 1.62 -4.25
C ALA A 27 11.87 0.13 -4.34
N PHE A 28 11.22 -0.68 -3.51
CA PHE A 28 11.42 -2.13 -3.43
C PHE A 28 10.10 -2.84 -3.71
N ALA A 29 10.12 -3.79 -4.62
CA ALA A 29 8.97 -4.64 -4.92
C ALA A 29 9.14 -5.99 -4.25
N LEU A 30 8.17 -6.37 -3.42
CA LEU A 30 8.17 -7.63 -2.68
C LEU A 30 7.42 -8.71 -3.45
N ILE A 31 8.09 -9.83 -3.68
CA ILE A 31 7.45 -11.08 -4.08
C ILE A 31 7.25 -11.92 -2.81
N TYR A 32 6.02 -12.01 -2.35
CA TYR A 32 5.66 -12.67 -1.10
C TYR A 32 5.02 -14.04 -1.31
N ARG A 33 5.11 -14.89 -0.30
CA ARG A 33 4.50 -16.22 -0.32
C ARG A 33 2.99 -16.15 -0.17
N PRO A 34 2.24 -17.15 -0.65
CA PRO A 34 0.79 -17.22 -0.49
C PRO A 34 0.34 -17.26 0.97
N GLY A 35 -0.90 -16.81 1.21
CA GLY A 35 -1.52 -16.72 2.52
C GLY A 35 -1.34 -15.36 3.19
N ALA A 36 -2.41 -14.83 3.77
CA ALA A 36 -2.43 -13.47 4.31
C ALA A 36 -1.42 -13.26 5.45
N GLN A 37 -1.38 -14.17 6.44
CA GLN A 37 -0.44 -14.10 7.55
C GLN A 37 1.00 -14.20 7.07
N THR A 38 1.30 -15.19 6.24
CA THR A 38 2.64 -15.41 5.68
C THR A 38 3.11 -14.22 4.84
N ALA A 39 2.21 -13.64 4.04
CA ALA A 39 2.51 -12.46 3.24
C ALA A 39 2.87 -11.24 4.10
N CYS A 40 2.14 -11.01 5.20
CA CYS A 40 2.47 -9.95 6.15
C CYS A 40 3.80 -10.20 6.87
N GLU A 41 4.10 -11.44 7.22
CA GLU A 41 5.40 -11.83 7.80
C GLU A 41 6.54 -11.59 6.80
N ASP A 42 6.32 -11.88 5.53
CA ASP A 42 7.30 -11.60 4.47
C ASP A 42 7.52 -10.10 4.28
N LEU A 43 6.47 -9.29 4.33
CA LEU A 43 6.58 -7.84 4.26
C LEU A 43 7.35 -7.28 5.47
N ALA A 44 7.02 -7.73 6.68
CA ALA A 44 7.74 -7.33 7.89
C ALA A 44 9.23 -7.69 7.83
N ARG A 45 9.54 -8.88 7.32
CA ARG A 45 10.92 -9.34 7.10
C ARG A 45 11.64 -8.52 6.05
N ALA A 46 10.96 -8.14 4.97
CA ALA A 46 11.54 -7.29 3.93
C ALA A 46 11.87 -5.89 4.46
N ILE A 47 10.98 -5.29 5.24
CA ILE A 47 11.24 -4.00 5.91
C ILE A 47 12.47 -4.13 6.83
N ARG A 48 12.52 -5.17 7.66
CA ARG A 48 13.66 -5.44 8.54
C ARG A 48 14.97 -5.57 7.77
N PHE A 49 14.95 -6.33 6.67
CA PHE A 49 16.14 -6.50 5.81
C PHE A 49 16.64 -5.17 5.27
N ILE A 50 15.75 -4.30 4.80
CA ILE A 50 16.11 -2.98 4.28
C ILE A 50 16.75 -2.12 5.38
N PHE A 51 16.18 -2.11 6.58
CA PHE A 51 16.71 -1.37 7.71
C PHE A 51 18.08 -1.88 8.14
N ASP A 52 18.26 -3.20 8.22
CA ASP A 52 19.54 -3.81 8.61
C ASP A 52 20.65 -3.59 7.57
N HIS A 53 20.29 -3.39 6.30
CA HIS A 53 21.23 -3.22 5.18
C HIS A 53 21.19 -1.80 4.58
N ALA A 54 20.62 -0.83 5.31
CA ALA A 54 20.40 0.52 4.79
C ALA A 54 21.68 1.19 4.25
N GLY A 55 22.80 0.99 4.93
CA GLY A 55 24.08 1.52 4.48
C GLY A 55 24.59 0.89 3.19
N GLU A 56 24.43 -0.42 3.02
CA GLU A 56 24.82 -1.13 1.79
C GLU A 56 23.91 -0.77 0.61
N LEU A 57 22.61 -0.55 0.90
CA LEU A 57 21.61 -0.20 -0.08
C LEU A 57 21.57 1.30 -0.39
N GLU A 58 22.34 2.10 0.36
CA GLU A 58 22.33 3.58 0.26
C GLU A 58 20.92 4.16 0.42
N VAL A 59 20.15 3.65 1.38
CA VAL A 59 18.75 4.01 1.65
C VAL A 59 18.67 4.82 2.94
N ASP A 60 17.92 5.92 2.87
CA ASP A 60 17.49 6.66 4.04
C ASP A 60 16.27 5.97 4.66
N THR A 61 16.36 5.66 5.95
CA THR A 61 15.31 4.99 6.71
C THR A 61 14.55 5.91 7.68
N ASP A 62 14.78 7.21 7.64
CA ASP A 62 14.12 8.17 8.52
C ASP A 62 12.60 8.19 8.30
N CYS A 63 12.17 7.98 7.06
CA CYS A 63 10.76 7.85 6.73
C CYS A 63 10.57 6.90 5.55
N TYR A 64 9.59 5.99 5.64
CA TYR A 64 9.23 5.10 4.55
C TYR A 64 7.70 4.98 4.42
N SER A 65 7.23 4.56 3.27
CA SER A 65 5.82 4.30 3.01
C SER A 65 5.62 2.87 2.50
N LEU A 66 4.41 2.35 2.73
CA LEU A 66 3.99 1.04 2.24
C LEU A 66 2.93 1.22 1.15
N TRP A 67 3.15 0.58 0.02
CA TRP A 67 2.31 0.67 -1.17
C TRP A 67 1.77 -0.70 -1.55
N GLY A 68 0.50 -0.77 -1.91
CA GLY A 68 -0.06 -2.03 -2.38
C GLY A 68 -1.36 -1.90 -3.16
N GLY A 69 -1.60 -2.88 -4.04
CA GLY A 69 -2.86 -3.06 -4.74
C GLY A 69 -3.57 -4.34 -4.29
N SER A 70 -4.89 -4.31 -4.11
CA SER A 70 -5.71 -5.47 -3.74
C SER A 70 -5.21 -6.14 -2.44
N ALA A 71 -4.79 -7.42 -2.49
CA ALA A 71 -4.18 -8.11 -1.34
C ALA A 71 -2.96 -7.37 -0.79
N GLY A 72 -2.12 -6.78 -1.66
CA GLY A 72 -0.98 -5.96 -1.26
C GLY A 72 -1.37 -4.71 -0.47
N ALA A 73 -2.50 -4.09 -0.81
CA ALA A 73 -3.05 -2.97 -0.05
C ALA A 73 -3.48 -3.38 1.35
N ARG A 74 -4.07 -4.58 1.52
CA ARG A 74 -4.37 -5.13 2.85
C ARG A 74 -3.11 -5.35 3.67
N MET A 75 -2.07 -5.93 3.08
CA MET A 75 -0.77 -6.11 3.74
C MET A 75 -0.20 -4.78 4.22
N ALA A 76 -0.17 -3.77 3.34
CA ALA A 76 0.31 -2.44 3.66
C ALA A 76 -0.49 -1.81 4.82
N ALA A 77 -1.82 -1.90 4.78
CA ALA A 77 -2.70 -1.40 5.83
C ALA A 77 -2.48 -2.12 7.17
N TRP A 78 -2.39 -3.44 7.17
CA TRP A 78 -2.17 -4.22 8.40
C TRP A 78 -0.80 -3.93 9.02
N LEU A 79 0.27 -3.80 8.22
CA LEU A 79 1.58 -3.38 8.75
C LEU A 79 1.54 -1.94 9.28
N GLY A 80 0.75 -1.07 8.66
CA GLY A 80 0.47 0.26 9.16
C GLY A 80 -0.23 0.24 10.52
N SER A 81 -1.31 -0.56 10.65
CA SER A 81 -2.10 -0.67 11.87
C SER A 81 -1.35 -1.32 13.03
N TYR A 82 -0.65 -2.42 12.76
CA TYR A 82 -0.08 -3.28 13.80
C TYR A 82 1.45 -3.19 13.93
N GLY A 83 2.14 -2.65 12.93
CA GLY A 83 3.60 -2.57 12.89
C GLY A 83 4.27 -3.87 12.50
N ALA A 84 5.54 -3.78 12.13
CA ALA A 84 6.35 -4.93 11.72
C ALA A 84 6.55 -5.94 12.86
N GLU A 85 6.57 -5.49 14.11
CA GLU A 85 6.74 -6.35 15.29
C GLU A 85 5.63 -7.40 15.39
N ALA A 86 4.38 -7.05 15.10
CA ALA A 86 3.25 -7.95 15.13
C ALA A 86 3.38 -9.13 14.14
N PHE A 87 4.25 -8.99 13.13
CA PHE A 87 4.50 -9.99 12.08
C PHE A 87 5.94 -10.53 12.09
N GLY A 88 6.64 -10.39 13.21
CA GLY A 88 7.97 -10.96 13.40
C GLY A 88 9.14 -10.13 12.83
N GLY A 89 8.90 -8.87 12.42
CA GLY A 89 9.92 -7.97 11.90
C GLY A 89 10.76 -7.26 12.96
N GLY A 90 10.44 -7.45 14.23
CA GLY A 90 11.08 -6.76 15.35
C GLY A 90 10.60 -5.32 15.53
N ASN A 91 11.22 -4.62 16.46
CA ASN A 91 10.89 -3.23 16.77
C ASN A 91 11.46 -2.29 15.69
N LEU A 92 10.59 -1.90 14.76
CA LEU A 92 10.88 -0.95 13.69
C LEU A 92 9.93 0.23 13.75
N PRO A 93 10.31 1.41 13.25
CA PRO A 93 9.39 2.53 13.10
C PRO A 93 8.17 2.16 12.27
N ARG A 94 7.03 2.78 12.57
CA ARG A 94 5.84 2.68 11.72
C ARG A 94 6.07 3.38 10.39
N PRO A 95 5.44 2.95 9.29
CA PRO A 95 5.49 3.71 8.06
C PRO A 95 4.92 5.12 8.25
N GLY A 96 5.50 6.09 7.55
CA GLY A 96 5.00 7.46 7.55
C GLY A 96 3.73 7.63 6.74
N ALA A 97 3.45 6.71 5.81
CA ALA A 97 2.21 6.67 5.04
C ALA A 97 1.92 5.26 4.50
N VAL A 98 0.64 5.01 4.25
CA VAL A 98 0.15 3.81 3.55
C VAL A 98 -0.63 4.23 2.31
N ILE A 99 -0.28 3.65 1.17
CA ILE A 99 -0.91 3.93 -0.11
C ILE A 99 -1.60 2.66 -0.62
N MET A 100 -2.91 2.74 -0.80
CA MET A 100 -3.78 1.61 -1.05
C MET A 100 -4.52 1.75 -2.37
N GLN A 101 -4.46 0.73 -3.21
CA GLN A 101 -5.34 0.61 -4.37
C GLN A 101 -6.34 -0.54 -4.18
N TYR A 102 -7.58 -0.29 -4.52
CA TYR A 102 -8.69 -1.24 -4.69
C TYR A 102 -8.73 -2.41 -3.69
N THR A 103 -8.92 -2.13 -2.41
CA THR A 103 -9.20 -3.16 -1.39
C THR A 103 -10.32 -2.75 -0.44
N GLY A 104 -11.29 -3.63 -0.26
CA GLY A 104 -12.46 -3.40 0.59
C GLY A 104 -12.23 -3.63 2.08
N LEU A 105 -11.07 -3.30 2.60
CA LEU A 105 -10.78 -3.35 4.04
C LEU A 105 -11.58 -2.28 4.77
N SER A 106 -12.32 -2.67 5.83
CA SER A 106 -13.11 -1.74 6.65
C SER A 106 -12.44 -1.40 7.98
N GLU A 107 -11.55 -2.26 8.47
CA GLU A 107 -10.88 -2.13 9.75
C GLU A 107 -9.79 -1.06 9.72
N TYR A 108 -9.64 -0.33 10.81
CA TYR A 108 -8.51 0.57 11.04
C TYR A 108 -8.22 0.64 12.55
N SER A 109 -7.10 1.21 12.92
CA SER A 109 -6.75 1.54 14.30
C SER A 109 -6.47 3.04 14.45
N GLU A 110 -6.59 3.55 15.67
CA GLU A 110 -6.25 4.96 15.95
C GLU A 110 -4.75 5.27 15.76
N SER A 111 -3.92 4.22 15.65
CA SER A 111 -2.49 4.33 15.38
C SER A 111 -2.12 4.16 13.89
N ASP A 112 -3.10 4.08 13.00
CA ASP A 112 -2.85 4.01 11.56
C ASP A 112 -2.10 5.25 11.09
N PRO A 113 -1.11 5.10 10.19
CA PRO A 113 -0.44 6.23 9.58
C PRO A 113 -1.35 6.96 8.60
N PRO A 114 -0.97 8.16 8.16
CA PRO A 114 -1.60 8.83 7.03
C PRO A 114 -1.82 7.87 5.87
N THR A 115 -3.01 7.90 5.28
CA THR A 115 -3.41 6.91 4.28
C THR A 115 -4.02 7.56 3.04
N TYR A 116 -3.42 7.28 1.89
CA TYR A 116 -3.99 7.54 0.58
C TYR A 116 -4.66 6.28 0.05
N ALA A 117 -5.85 6.40 -0.56
CA ALA A 117 -6.49 5.27 -1.19
C ALA A 117 -7.19 5.66 -2.50
N CYS A 118 -7.18 4.76 -3.48
CA CYS A 118 -7.90 4.94 -4.73
C CYS A 118 -8.52 3.63 -5.24
N VAL A 119 -9.63 3.78 -6.00
CA VAL A 119 -10.43 2.66 -6.50
C VAL A 119 -11.26 3.11 -7.70
N GLY A 120 -11.68 2.17 -8.54
CA GLY A 120 -12.64 2.42 -9.62
C GLY A 120 -14.09 2.30 -9.13
N ASP A 121 -14.98 3.09 -9.71
CA ASP A 121 -16.42 3.06 -9.36
C ASP A 121 -17.14 1.79 -9.87
N ARG A 122 -16.51 1.05 -10.81
CA ARG A 122 -17.01 -0.22 -11.37
C ARG A 122 -16.23 -1.43 -10.85
N ASP A 123 -15.46 -1.26 -9.79
CA ASP A 123 -14.75 -2.38 -9.18
C ASP A 123 -15.77 -3.35 -8.54
N GLY A 124 -15.84 -4.57 -9.10
CA GLY A 124 -16.75 -5.62 -8.61
C GLY A 124 -16.16 -6.45 -7.46
N ILE A 125 -14.90 -6.22 -7.07
CA ILE A 125 -14.19 -6.94 -6.01
C ILE A 125 -14.01 -6.04 -4.80
N ALA A 126 -13.48 -4.84 -4.99
CA ALA A 126 -13.29 -3.83 -3.94
C ALA A 126 -14.42 -2.80 -4.01
N ASN A 127 -15.34 -2.85 -3.05
CA ASN A 127 -16.41 -1.86 -3.00
C ASN A 127 -15.87 -0.49 -2.57
N TRP A 128 -15.93 0.49 -3.46
CA TRP A 128 -15.44 1.83 -3.19
C TRP A 128 -16.11 2.52 -1.99
N ARG A 129 -17.39 2.19 -1.71
CA ARG A 129 -18.10 2.75 -0.54
C ARG A 129 -17.54 2.23 0.78
N VAL A 130 -17.06 0.98 0.82
CA VAL A 130 -16.37 0.42 1.99
C VAL A 130 -15.05 1.14 2.23
N MET A 131 -14.28 1.38 1.16
CA MET A 131 -13.03 2.13 1.25
C MET A 131 -13.27 3.57 1.70
N GLN A 132 -14.27 4.24 1.12
CA GLN A 132 -14.64 5.60 1.50
C GLN A 132 -15.00 5.69 2.98
N ALA A 133 -15.88 4.81 3.44
CA ALA A 133 -16.30 4.80 4.85
C ALA A 133 -15.12 4.59 5.81
N ARG A 134 -14.16 3.73 5.44
CA ARG A 134 -12.94 3.54 6.23
C ARG A 134 -12.12 4.83 6.31
N LEU A 135 -11.83 5.46 5.17
CA LEU A 135 -11.02 6.69 5.13
C LEU A 135 -11.73 7.85 5.86
N GLU A 136 -13.04 7.98 5.72
CA GLU A 136 -13.82 8.98 6.45
C GLU A 136 -13.77 8.74 7.98
N ALA A 137 -13.88 7.47 8.42
CA ALA A 137 -13.75 7.13 9.84
C ALA A 137 -12.34 7.42 10.39
N MET A 138 -11.31 7.12 9.62
CA MET A 138 -9.92 7.45 9.96
C MET A 138 -9.74 8.97 10.08
N GLN A 139 -10.28 9.75 9.14
CA GLN A 139 -10.23 11.20 9.17
C GLN A 139 -10.93 11.78 10.41
N GLN A 140 -12.09 11.25 10.77
CA GLN A 140 -12.81 11.61 11.99
C GLN A 140 -12.01 11.27 13.26
N ALA A 141 -11.19 10.24 13.23
CA ALA A 141 -10.26 9.88 14.30
C ALA A 141 -8.98 10.73 14.32
N GLY A 142 -8.84 11.71 13.41
CA GLY A 142 -7.69 12.61 13.34
C GLY A 142 -6.51 12.09 12.50
N ILE A 143 -6.71 11.02 11.74
CA ILE A 143 -5.69 10.49 10.82
C ILE A 143 -5.83 11.23 9.49
N ASP A 144 -4.73 11.69 8.95
CA ASP A 144 -4.72 12.35 7.64
C ASP A 144 -5.02 11.34 6.52
N THR A 145 -6.00 11.67 5.67
CA THR A 145 -6.47 10.76 4.63
C THR A 145 -6.77 11.47 3.32
N GLU A 146 -6.49 10.79 2.22
CA GLU A 146 -6.90 11.22 0.88
C GLU A 146 -7.54 10.04 0.15
N PHE A 147 -8.69 10.27 -0.52
CA PHE A 147 -9.45 9.22 -1.18
C PHE A 147 -9.95 9.64 -2.55
N HIS A 148 -9.71 8.81 -3.56
CA HIS A 148 -10.12 9.03 -4.94
C HIS A 148 -10.91 7.86 -5.52
N VAL A 149 -12.03 8.17 -6.17
CA VAL A 149 -12.83 7.21 -6.94
C VAL A 149 -12.75 7.58 -8.41
N TYR A 150 -12.27 6.66 -9.24
CA TYR A 150 -12.08 6.89 -10.67
C TYR A 150 -13.21 6.29 -11.49
N SER A 151 -13.82 7.12 -12.34
CA SER A 151 -14.97 6.74 -13.12
C SER A 151 -14.66 5.72 -14.21
N GLY A 152 -15.53 4.73 -14.34
CA GLY A 152 -15.49 3.71 -15.39
C GLY A 152 -14.48 2.60 -15.18
N LEU A 153 -13.69 2.62 -14.08
CA LEU A 153 -12.66 1.63 -13.85
C LEU A 153 -13.12 0.46 -13.00
N GLY A 154 -12.70 -0.74 -13.41
CA GLY A 154 -12.81 -1.98 -12.64
C GLY A 154 -11.61 -2.21 -11.74
N HIS A 155 -11.51 -3.46 -11.24
CA HIS A 155 -10.43 -3.90 -10.36
C HIS A 155 -9.08 -3.98 -11.08
N GLY A 156 -8.01 -3.56 -10.40
CA GLY A 156 -6.65 -3.85 -10.87
C GLY A 156 -6.15 -2.94 -12.00
N PHE A 157 -6.45 -1.65 -11.98
CA PHE A 157 -6.01 -0.72 -13.02
C PHE A 157 -4.52 -0.34 -12.97
N GLY A 158 -3.76 -0.76 -11.94
CA GLY A 158 -2.32 -0.47 -11.82
C GLY A 158 -2.02 1.02 -11.85
N LEU A 159 -1.17 1.48 -12.77
CA LEU A 159 -0.87 2.90 -12.96
C LEU A 159 -2.01 3.69 -13.62
N GLY A 160 -3.02 3.01 -14.17
CA GLY A 160 -4.15 3.66 -14.81
C GLY A 160 -3.83 4.41 -16.09
N THR A 161 -2.70 4.14 -16.73
CA THR A 161 -2.27 4.80 -17.97
C THR A 161 -3.34 4.72 -19.05
N GLY A 162 -3.70 5.85 -19.66
CA GLY A 162 -4.75 5.94 -20.67
C GLY A 162 -6.19 5.86 -20.11
N THR A 163 -6.37 5.95 -18.81
CA THR A 163 -7.67 5.90 -18.13
C THR A 163 -7.93 7.14 -17.29
N SER A 164 -9.10 7.20 -16.64
CA SER A 164 -9.46 8.27 -15.70
C SER A 164 -8.55 8.33 -14.46
N ALA A 165 -7.79 7.28 -14.18
CA ALA A 165 -6.84 7.24 -13.07
C ALA A 165 -5.41 7.60 -13.46
N GLU A 166 -5.16 7.99 -14.71
CA GLU A 166 -3.82 8.37 -15.14
C GLU A 166 -3.26 9.50 -14.27
N GLY A 167 -2.06 9.29 -13.75
CA GLY A 167 -1.37 10.26 -12.90
C GLY A 167 -1.67 10.15 -11.40
N TRP A 168 -2.52 9.24 -10.96
CA TRP A 168 -2.86 9.09 -9.53
C TRP A 168 -1.63 8.95 -8.62
N ILE A 169 -0.56 8.33 -9.14
CA ILE A 169 0.69 8.16 -8.37
C ILE A 169 1.36 9.50 -8.04
N ASN A 170 1.14 10.54 -8.84
CA ASN A 170 1.67 11.88 -8.57
C ASN A 170 0.93 12.52 -7.39
N ASP A 171 -0.38 12.32 -7.30
CA ASP A 171 -1.19 12.80 -6.20
C ASP A 171 -0.78 12.09 -4.89
N ALA A 172 -0.54 10.79 -4.97
CA ALA A 172 -0.14 9.99 -3.81
C ALA A 172 1.26 10.33 -3.25
N VAL A 173 2.15 10.96 -4.01
CA VAL A 173 3.48 11.40 -3.56
C VAL A 173 3.53 12.89 -3.21
N ALA A 174 2.47 13.63 -3.49
CA ALA A 174 2.39 15.06 -3.17
C ALA A 174 2.08 15.30 -1.70
#